data_347cdd5e7d424910e4c8a55a1f492cdf
#
_entry.id   347cdd5e7d424910e4c8a55a1f492cdf
#
_cell.length_a   1.000
_cell.length_b   1.000
_cell.length_c   1.000
_cell.angle_alpha   90.00
_cell.angle_beta   90.00
_cell.angle_gamma   90.00
#
_symmetry.space_group_name_H-M   'P 1'
#
loop_
_entity.id
_entity.type
_entity.pdbx_description
1 polymer ?
#
loop_
_entity_poly.entity_id
_entity_poly.type
_entity_poly.pdbx_seq_one_letter_code
_entity_poly.pdbx_strand_id
1 'polypeptide(L)'
;MNNLLAINGELSWLVSWANHHNRPVSSNEFWQLPLVSPLKIPGAYTEQGHQHIQALLTTLSALKLVDNSQVSRFNSGYAVQYLEHWRNLNLNFNQTGEGMTMAERRMVSLTVNQPDNPFAILQQRTLKALQAIAAINDVSLRSLTLAETMLKGYWAEKEQDNLNKGQAFIDSAVNSLVEGDSAYFEKIEKGKEWVGAFTQAMVVQNQNIDNQSKVTESLGRWLSGADSGAGIEDAFTATQQLENLLALAPGSTSLGGDQLFNNIYQFMLESSMETAACRIQSAWESDVLGPLKYLPNREKVQRLYEKKGLLDTFLTQQLTPFVSLDGRGWKPKMVQGKQIEFQPAFFNLVERGRMFGVRSDRNIRCAFGPYPLPLTGMR
;
A
#
# COMPACT_ATOMS: atom_id res chain seq x y z
N MET A 1 -35.50 23.90 -20.44
CA MET A 1 -34.32 23.37 -21.14
C MET A 1 -33.46 24.48 -21.76
N ASN A 2 -34.00 25.43 -22.51
CA ASN A 2 -33.24 26.53 -23.10
C ASN A 2 -32.45 27.42 -22.12
N ASN A 3 -32.93 27.63 -20.88
CA ASN A 3 -32.23 28.39 -19.85
C ASN A 3 -30.99 27.67 -19.28
N LEU A 4 -30.99 26.33 -19.23
CA LEU A 4 -29.84 25.53 -18.77
C LEU A 4 -28.72 25.52 -19.81
N LEU A 5 -29.05 25.54 -21.10
CA LEU A 5 -28.11 25.60 -22.21
C LEU A 5 -27.55 27.02 -22.41
N ALA A 6 -28.31 28.06 -22.06
CA ALA A 6 -27.88 29.47 -22.16
C ALA A 6 -26.99 29.93 -21.00
N ILE A 7 -27.10 29.32 -19.82
CA ILE A 7 -26.37 29.72 -18.63
C ILE A 7 -24.94 29.20 -18.60
N ASN A 8 -24.65 28.04 -19.20
CA ASN A 8 -23.30 27.48 -19.28
C ASN A 8 -23.06 26.88 -20.66
N GLY A 9 -22.46 27.62 -21.57
CA GLY A 9 -22.00 27.07 -22.87
C GLY A 9 -21.05 25.86 -22.79
N GLU A 10 -20.79 25.34 -21.60
CA GLU A 10 -19.77 24.32 -21.31
C GLU A 10 -20.31 22.93 -21.00
N LEU A 11 -21.59 22.63 -21.09
CA LEU A 11 -22.17 21.32 -20.81
C LEU A 11 -21.78 20.69 -19.43
N SER A 12 -21.17 21.47 -18.54
CA SER A 12 -20.68 21.01 -17.20
C SER A 12 -21.80 20.47 -16.31
N TRP A 13 -23.03 20.90 -16.54
CA TRP A 13 -24.21 20.37 -15.84
C TRP A 13 -24.42 18.87 -16.05
N LEU A 14 -23.91 18.28 -17.17
CA LEU A 14 -23.97 16.83 -17.43
C LEU A 14 -23.23 16.03 -16.35
N VAL A 15 -22.11 16.53 -15.88
CA VAL A 15 -21.35 15.90 -14.78
C VAL A 15 -22.17 15.93 -13.48
N SER A 16 -22.77 17.07 -13.15
CA SER A 16 -23.62 17.19 -11.96
C SER A 16 -24.85 16.28 -12.06
N TRP A 17 -25.48 16.24 -13.23
CA TRP A 17 -26.59 15.36 -13.48
C TRP A 17 -26.21 13.88 -13.33
N ALA A 18 -25.09 13.46 -13.94
CA ALA A 18 -24.63 12.07 -13.86
C ALA A 18 -24.24 11.67 -12.44
N ASN A 19 -23.67 12.57 -11.66
CA ASN A 19 -23.35 12.32 -10.24
C ASN A 19 -24.61 12.04 -9.38
N HIS A 20 -25.73 12.68 -9.70
CA HIS A 20 -26.99 12.43 -9.02
C HIS A 20 -27.66 11.10 -9.41
N HIS A 21 -27.41 10.63 -10.64
CA HIS A 21 -28.08 9.45 -11.18
C HIS A 21 -27.23 8.18 -11.13
N ASN A 22 -25.94 8.29 -10.79
CA ASN A 22 -25.05 7.13 -10.74
C ASN A 22 -24.38 7.02 -9.36
N ARG A 23 -24.26 5.78 -8.88
CA ARG A 23 -23.58 5.49 -7.63
C ARG A 23 -22.07 5.75 -7.78
N PRO A 24 -21.42 6.43 -6.82
CA PRO A 24 -19.98 6.53 -6.80
C PRO A 24 -19.33 5.18 -6.53
N VAL A 25 -18.12 4.97 -7.05
CA VAL A 25 -17.25 3.84 -6.69
C VAL A 25 -16.44 4.23 -5.45
N SER A 26 -16.45 3.39 -4.44
CA SER A 26 -15.74 3.62 -3.17
C SER A 26 -14.59 2.64 -2.98
N SER A 27 -13.48 3.09 -2.35
CA SER A 27 -12.39 2.19 -1.96
C SER A 27 -12.85 1.06 -1.02
N ASN A 28 -13.95 1.24 -0.27
CA ASN A 28 -14.56 0.18 0.53
C ASN A 28 -14.95 -1.07 -0.28
N GLU A 29 -15.31 -0.86 -1.56
CA GLU A 29 -15.73 -1.97 -2.44
C GLU A 29 -14.57 -2.91 -2.77
N PHE A 30 -13.35 -2.38 -2.82
CA PHE A 30 -12.14 -3.14 -3.11
C PHE A 30 -11.60 -3.85 -1.86
N TRP A 31 -11.54 -3.13 -0.74
CA TRP A 31 -11.12 -3.69 0.54
C TRP A 31 -12.15 -4.65 1.16
N GLN A 32 -13.41 -4.58 0.72
CA GLN A 32 -14.55 -5.29 1.30
C GLN A 32 -14.73 -4.99 2.81
N LEU A 33 -14.31 -3.79 3.22
CA LEU A 33 -14.30 -3.30 4.59
C LEU A 33 -14.87 -1.88 4.67
N PRO A 34 -15.57 -1.52 5.76
CA PRO A 34 -16.01 -0.15 5.99
C PRO A 34 -14.85 0.71 6.50
N LEU A 35 -14.17 1.41 5.60
CA LEU A 35 -13.05 2.28 5.95
C LEU A 35 -13.51 3.60 6.58
N VAL A 36 -12.68 4.17 7.44
CA VAL A 36 -12.94 5.46 8.10
C VAL A 36 -12.96 6.62 7.10
N SER A 37 -12.03 6.62 6.15
CA SER A 37 -11.87 7.69 5.16
C SER A 37 -11.76 7.13 3.74
N PRO A 38 -12.87 6.61 3.17
CA PRO A 38 -12.81 6.02 1.84
C PRO A 38 -12.64 7.08 0.76
N LEU A 39 -11.75 6.83 -0.19
CA LEU A 39 -11.71 7.55 -1.45
C LEU A 39 -12.90 7.16 -2.31
N LYS A 40 -13.43 8.13 -3.06
CA LYS A 40 -14.60 7.92 -3.92
C LYS A 40 -14.36 8.49 -5.31
N ILE A 41 -14.72 7.73 -6.31
CA ILE A 41 -14.88 8.22 -7.68
C ILE A 41 -16.34 8.65 -7.83
N PRO A 42 -16.62 9.92 -8.14
CA PRO A 42 -17.99 10.40 -8.31
C PRO A 42 -18.71 9.64 -9.41
N GLY A 43 -20.03 9.52 -9.30
CA GLY A 43 -20.85 8.70 -10.21
C GLY A 43 -20.70 9.04 -11.70
N ALA A 44 -20.48 10.32 -12.02
CA ALA A 44 -20.21 10.76 -13.39
C ALA A 44 -18.93 10.13 -14.01
N TYR A 45 -17.93 9.81 -13.19
CA TYR A 45 -16.63 9.28 -13.63
C TYR A 45 -16.53 7.76 -13.44
N THR A 46 -17.68 7.09 -13.37
CA THR A 46 -17.79 5.62 -13.43
C THR A 46 -18.12 5.18 -14.86
N GLU A 47 -17.93 3.90 -15.17
CA GLU A 47 -18.29 3.33 -16.48
C GLU A 47 -19.77 3.62 -16.81
N GLN A 48 -20.68 3.41 -15.86
CA GLN A 48 -22.11 3.68 -16.03
C GLN A 48 -22.40 5.18 -16.21
N GLY A 49 -21.73 6.03 -15.42
CA GLY A 49 -21.90 7.50 -15.57
C GLY A 49 -21.42 8.00 -16.91
N HIS A 50 -20.31 7.46 -17.43
CA HIS A 50 -19.82 7.75 -18.76
C HIS A 50 -20.84 7.35 -19.83
N GLN A 51 -21.36 6.13 -19.77
CA GLN A 51 -22.37 5.65 -20.73
C GLN A 51 -23.63 6.54 -20.75
N HIS A 52 -24.12 6.96 -19.57
CA HIS A 52 -25.27 7.85 -19.48
C HIS A 52 -24.99 9.23 -20.04
N ILE A 53 -23.80 9.82 -19.79
CA ILE A 53 -23.39 11.11 -20.37
C ILE A 53 -23.33 11.01 -21.90
N GLN A 54 -22.69 9.98 -22.45
CA GLN A 54 -22.57 9.80 -23.90
C GLN A 54 -23.95 9.59 -24.58
N ALA A 55 -24.84 8.83 -23.96
CA ALA A 55 -26.21 8.64 -24.46
C ALA A 55 -26.98 9.98 -24.50
N LEU A 56 -26.84 10.80 -23.46
CA LEU A 56 -27.48 12.11 -23.40
C LEU A 56 -26.88 13.10 -24.44
N LEU A 57 -25.55 13.12 -24.58
CA LEU A 57 -24.86 13.92 -25.61
C LEU A 57 -25.32 13.55 -27.03
N THR A 58 -25.44 12.25 -27.31
CA THR A 58 -25.95 11.74 -28.58
C THR A 58 -27.38 12.26 -28.85
N THR A 59 -28.24 12.21 -27.83
CA THR A 59 -29.63 12.72 -27.92
C THR A 59 -29.65 14.22 -28.15
N LEU A 60 -28.84 15.00 -27.41
CA LEU A 60 -28.78 16.46 -27.57
C LEU A 60 -28.27 16.85 -28.97
N SER A 61 -27.27 16.12 -29.49
CA SER A 61 -26.76 16.32 -30.85
C SER A 61 -27.78 16.01 -31.93
N ALA A 62 -28.50 14.89 -31.78
CA ALA A 62 -29.59 14.51 -32.69
C ALA A 62 -30.70 15.57 -32.75
N LEU A 63 -31.02 16.18 -31.60
CA LEU A 63 -31.98 17.29 -31.51
C LEU A 63 -31.40 18.65 -31.90
N LYS A 64 -30.14 18.71 -32.34
CA LYS A 64 -29.43 19.95 -32.72
C LYS A 64 -29.41 21.00 -31.59
N LEU A 65 -29.42 20.55 -30.33
CA LEU A 65 -29.35 21.43 -29.14
C LEU A 65 -27.91 21.73 -28.74
N VAL A 66 -26.96 20.96 -29.23
CA VAL A 66 -25.52 21.17 -29.07
C VAL A 66 -24.82 20.94 -30.41
N ASP A 67 -23.72 21.64 -30.64
CA ASP A 67 -22.89 21.44 -31.81
C ASP A 67 -21.68 20.52 -31.53
N ASN A 68 -21.02 20.05 -32.59
CA ASN A 68 -19.91 19.14 -32.50
C ASN A 68 -18.71 19.75 -31.77
N SER A 69 -18.53 21.07 -31.81
CA SER A 69 -17.41 21.74 -31.15
C SER A 69 -17.62 21.78 -29.63
N GLN A 70 -18.86 21.98 -29.18
CA GLN A 70 -19.25 21.93 -27.78
C GLN A 70 -19.08 20.51 -27.22
N VAL A 71 -19.52 19.48 -27.97
CA VAL A 71 -19.37 18.07 -27.61
C VAL A 71 -17.89 17.69 -27.51
N SER A 72 -17.09 18.06 -28.51
CA SER A 72 -15.65 17.76 -28.51
C SER A 72 -14.92 18.42 -27.35
N ARG A 73 -15.21 19.69 -27.08
CA ARG A 73 -14.61 20.41 -25.93
C ARG A 73 -14.99 19.78 -24.60
N PHE A 74 -16.27 19.45 -24.44
CA PHE A 74 -16.74 18.76 -23.23
C PHE A 74 -16.04 17.41 -23.06
N ASN A 75 -16.01 16.55 -24.08
CA ASN A 75 -15.40 15.23 -24.02
C ASN A 75 -13.91 15.30 -23.69
N SER A 76 -13.17 16.27 -24.22
CA SER A 76 -11.76 16.45 -23.91
C SER A 76 -11.54 16.81 -22.44
N GLY A 77 -12.29 17.77 -21.89
CA GLY A 77 -12.20 18.15 -20.47
C GLY A 77 -12.70 17.05 -19.53
N TYR A 78 -13.76 16.35 -19.90
CA TYR A 78 -14.32 15.25 -19.14
C TYR A 78 -13.35 14.05 -19.08
N ALA A 79 -12.69 13.70 -20.20
CA ALA A 79 -11.71 12.62 -20.23
C ALA A 79 -10.53 12.87 -19.28
N VAL A 80 -10.04 14.12 -19.20
CA VAL A 80 -8.97 14.49 -18.26
C VAL A 80 -9.41 14.29 -16.82
N GLN A 81 -10.62 14.75 -16.46
CA GLN A 81 -11.15 14.59 -15.10
C GLN A 81 -11.43 13.13 -14.76
N TYR A 82 -11.95 12.35 -15.73
CA TYR A 82 -12.19 10.93 -15.57
C TYR A 82 -10.89 10.20 -15.25
N LEU A 83 -9.84 10.44 -16.02
CA LEU A 83 -8.51 9.90 -15.82
C LEU A 83 -7.95 10.25 -14.43
N GLU A 84 -8.08 11.51 -14.02
CA GLU A 84 -7.52 11.99 -12.76
C GLU A 84 -8.21 11.38 -11.53
N HIS A 85 -9.52 11.14 -11.58
CA HIS A 85 -10.23 10.45 -10.51
C HIS A 85 -9.75 9.01 -10.33
N TRP A 86 -9.59 8.24 -11.41
CA TRP A 86 -9.07 6.87 -11.35
C TRP A 86 -7.60 6.83 -10.95
N ARG A 87 -6.80 7.73 -11.49
CA ARG A 87 -5.40 7.90 -11.10
C ARG A 87 -5.25 8.17 -9.61
N ASN A 88 -6.01 9.12 -9.10
CA ASN A 88 -5.98 9.48 -7.68
C ASN A 88 -6.34 8.29 -6.78
N LEU A 89 -7.36 7.50 -7.15
CA LEU A 89 -7.72 6.29 -6.41
C LEU A 89 -6.57 5.28 -6.43
N ASN A 90 -5.95 5.01 -7.58
CA ASN A 90 -4.85 4.04 -7.68
C ASN A 90 -3.62 4.46 -6.88
N LEU A 91 -3.18 5.72 -7.01
CA LEU A 91 -1.97 6.22 -6.35
C LEU A 91 -2.10 6.31 -4.83
N ASN A 92 -3.32 6.56 -4.33
CA ASN A 92 -3.58 6.76 -2.91
C ASN A 92 -4.34 5.58 -2.27
N PHE A 93 -4.44 4.44 -2.96
CA PHE A 93 -5.23 3.31 -2.48
C PHE A 93 -4.76 2.78 -1.12
N ASN A 94 -3.45 2.62 -0.92
CA ASN A 94 -2.87 2.20 0.35
C ASN A 94 -3.27 3.09 1.52
N GLN A 95 -3.29 4.41 1.32
CA GLN A 95 -3.64 5.38 2.37
C GLN A 95 -5.06 5.18 2.88
N THR A 96 -5.97 4.65 2.04
CA THR A 96 -7.33 4.36 2.49
C THR A 96 -7.40 3.23 3.51
N GLY A 97 -6.38 2.37 3.58
CA GLY A 97 -6.23 1.30 4.55
C GLY A 97 -5.60 1.71 5.89
N GLU A 98 -5.15 2.96 6.05
CA GLU A 98 -4.49 3.42 7.29
C GLU A 98 -5.36 3.31 8.55
N GLY A 99 -6.69 3.40 8.40
CA GLY A 99 -7.64 3.25 9.50
C GLY A 99 -8.05 1.82 9.83
N MET A 100 -7.50 0.82 9.15
CA MET A 100 -7.79 -0.59 9.45
C MET A 100 -7.27 -0.99 10.83
N THR A 101 -8.06 -1.79 11.54
CA THR A 101 -7.58 -2.49 12.72
C THR A 101 -6.54 -3.55 12.35
N MET A 102 -5.71 -3.98 13.28
CA MET A 102 -4.76 -5.08 13.05
C MET A 102 -5.43 -6.36 12.55
N ALA A 103 -6.64 -6.67 13.06
CA ALA A 103 -7.38 -7.85 12.61
C ALA A 103 -7.81 -7.74 11.14
N GLU A 104 -8.32 -6.58 10.73
CA GLU A 104 -8.71 -6.30 9.34
C GLU A 104 -7.49 -6.31 8.42
N ARG A 105 -6.40 -5.65 8.81
CA ARG A 105 -5.14 -5.64 8.04
C ARG A 105 -4.57 -7.05 7.88
N ARG A 106 -4.63 -7.86 8.94
CA ARG A 106 -4.23 -9.27 8.87
C ARG A 106 -5.11 -10.07 7.92
N MET A 107 -6.43 -9.91 7.97
CA MET A 107 -7.34 -10.58 7.03
C MET A 107 -6.99 -10.25 5.57
N VAL A 108 -6.79 -8.97 5.25
CA VAL A 108 -6.38 -8.55 3.92
C VAL A 108 -5.00 -9.13 3.56
N SER A 109 -4.04 -9.10 4.48
CA SER A 109 -2.69 -9.65 4.25
C SER A 109 -2.70 -11.12 3.83
N LEU A 110 -3.64 -11.92 4.34
CA LEU A 110 -3.79 -13.33 3.95
C LEU A 110 -4.27 -13.51 2.51
N THR A 111 -4.87 -12.49 1.91
CA THR A 111 -5.41 -12.54 0.54
C THR A 111 -4.52 -11.89 -0.51
N VAL A 112 -3.47 -11.14 -0.11
CA VAL A 112 -2.65 -10.37 -1.08
C VAL A 112 -1.94 -11.22 -2.14
N ASN A 113 -1.72 -12.48 -1.87
CA ASN A 113 -1.15 -13.45 -2.80
C ASN A 113 -2.20 -14.24 -3.61
N GLN A 114 -3.48 -13.84 -3.53
CA GLN A 114 -4.55 -14.42 -4.33
C GLN A 114 -4.80 -13.57 -5.58
N PRO A 115 -5.32 -14.18 -6.68
CA PRO A 115 -5.59 -13.44 -7.92
C PRO A 115 -6.68 -12.38 -7.79
N ASP A 116 -7.53 -12.49 -6.79
CA ASP A 116 -8.66 -11.59 -6.48
C ASP A 116 -8.40 -10.69 -5.27
N ASN A 117 -7.13 -10.42 -4.97
CA ASN A 117 -6.78 -9.48 -3.91
C ASN A 117 -7.25 -8.04 -4.23
N PRO A 118 -7.42 -7.19 -3.21
CA PRO A 118 -7.96 -5.82 -3.38
C PRO A 118 -7.23 -4.98 -4.43
N PHE A 119 -5.91 -5.14 -4.54
CA PHE A 119 -5.08 -4.38 -5.50
C PHE A 119 -5.29 -4.87 -6.93
N ALA A 120 -5.37 -6.19 -7.13
CA ALA A 120 -5.63 -6.77 -8.44
C ALA A 120 -7.04 -6.41 -8.95
N ILE A 121 -8.06 -6.46 -8.07
CA ILE A 121 -9.43 -6.04 -8.40
C ILE A 121 -9.46 -4.56 -8.77
N LEU A 122 -8.79 -3.69 -8.00
CA LEU A 122 -8.70 -2.27 -8.32
C LEU A 122 -8.10 -2.05 -9.70
N GLN A 123 -6.98 -2.72 -10.00
CA GLN A 123 -6.30 -2.59 -11.28
C GLN A 123 -7.18 -3.02 -12.45
N GLN A 124 -7.81 -4.19 -12.36
CA GLN A 124 -8.74 -4.67 -13.39
C GLN A 124 -9.90 -3.71 -13.64
N ARG A 125 -10.49 -3.19 -12.56
CA ARG A 125 -11.61 -2.25 -12.65
C ARG A 125 -11.18 -0.91 -13.21
N THR A 126 -9.98 -0.44 -12.85
CA THR A 126 -9.38 0.77 -13.43
C THR A 126 -9.17 0.60 -14.92
N LEU A 127 -8.52 -0.48 -15.34
CA LEU A 127 -8.25 -0.73 -16.76
C LEU A 127 -9.56 -0.79 -17.57
N LYS A 128 -10.55 -1.53 -17.08
CA LYS A 128 -11.87 -1.61 -17.73
C LYS A 128 -12.54 -0.24 -17.86
N ALA A 129 -12.50 0.56 -16.79
CA ALA A 129 -13.10 1.89 -16.79
C ALA A 129 -12.41 2.84 -17.77
N LEU A 130 -11.07 2.79 -17.84
CA LEU A 130 -10.28 3.68 -18.69
C LEU A 130 -10.34 3.29 -20.16
N GLN A 131 -10.46 2.01 -20.50
CA GLN A 131 -10.67 1.53 -21.88
C GLN A 131 -11.97 2.07 -22.51
N ALA A 132 -12.97 2.41 -21.70
CA ALA A 132 -14.21 3.03 -22.19
C ALA A 132 -14.02 4.46 -22.72
N ILE A 133 -12.90 5.12 -22.40
CA ILE A 133 -12.62 6.50 -22.78
C ILE A 133 -11.66 6.53 -23.98
N ALA A 134 -12.19 6.67 -25.16
CA ALA A 134 -11.42 6.69 -26.43
C ALA A 134 -10.35 7.79 -26.54
N ALA A 135 -10.43 8.83 -25.69
CA ALA A 135 -9.47 9.94 -25.67
C ALA A 135 -8.22 9.67 -24.81
N ILE A 136 -8.16 8.53 -24.09
CA ILE A 136 -7.01 8.18 -23.27
C ILE A 136 -5.92 7.58 -24.14
N ASN A 137 -4.73 8.18 -24.08
CA ASN A 137 -3.58 7.76 -24.87
C ASN A 137 -3.14 6.33 -24.45
N ASP A 138 -2.91 5.45 -25.44
CA ASP A 138 -2.41 4.08 -25.23
C ASP A 138 -1.19 4.00 -24.34
N VAL A 139 -0.29 4.97 -24.39
CA VAL A 139 0.93 5.00 -23.56
C VAL A 139 0.60 5.00 -22.06
N SER A 140 -0.46 5.72 -21.65
CA SER A 140 -0.87 5.78 -20.23
C SER A 140 -1.47 4.46 -19.74
N LEU A 141 -2.07 3.68 -20.64
CA LEU A 141 -2.66 2.37 -20.30
C LEU A 141 -1.64 1.24 -20.30
N ARG A 142 -0.48 1.41 -20.96
CA ARG A 142 0.50 0.32 -21.17
C ARG A 142 0.97 -0.33 -19.85
N SER A 143 1.30 0.45 -18.84
CA SER A 143 1.75 -0.11 -17.55
C SER A 143 0.65 -0.89 -16.84
N LEU A 144 -0.59 -0.41 -16.88
CA LEU A 144 -1.75 -1.12 -16.33
C LEU A 144 -1.98 -2.44 -17.04
N THR A 145 -2.00 -2.42 -18.37
CA THR A 145 -2.21 -3.61 -19.21
C THR A 145 -1.06 -4.60 -19.03
N LEU A 146 0.18 -4.12 -19.00
CA LEU A 146 1.35 -4.98 -18.80
C LEU A 146 1.33 -5.65 -17.43
N ALA A 147 1.03 -4.91 -16.36
CA ALA A 147 0.91 -5.46 -15.01
C ALA A 147 -0.22 -6.50 -14.91
N GLU A 148 -1.38 -6.23 -15.53
CA GLU A 148 -2.49 -7.19 -15.60
C GLU A 148 -2.11 -8.45 -16.37
N THR A 149 -1.42 -8.30 -17.52
CA THR A 149 -0.98 -9.44 -18.35
C THR A 149 0.02 -10.31 -17.61
N MET A 150 0.99 -9.73 -16.91
CA MET A 150 1.95 -10.46 -16.08
C MET A 150 1.25 -11.25 -14.98
N LEU A 151 0.32 -10.62 -14.24
CA LEU A 151 -0.44 -11.27 -13.17
C LEU A 151 -1.29 -12.42 -13.70
N LYS A 152 -2.09 -12.19 -14.73
CA LYS A 152 -2.97 -13.21 -15.32
C LYS A 152 -2.16 -14.36 -15.94
N GLY A 153 -1.04 -14.05 -16.62
CA GLY A 153 -0.14 -15.05 -17.17
C GLY A 153 0.44 -15.95 -16.07
N TYR A 154 0.93 -15.37 -14.98
CA TYR A 154 1.44 -16.14 -13.84
C TYR A 154 0.38 -17.06 -13.22
N TRP A 155 -0.83 -16.54 -12.96
CA TRP A 155 -1.89 -17.36 -12.37
C TRP A 155 -2.41 -18.45 -13.30
N ALA A 156 -2.52 -18.18 -14.61
CA ALA A 156 -2.93 -19.16 -15.61
C ALA A 156 -1.94 -20.32 -15.73
N GLU A 157 -0.64 -20.06 -15.60
CA GLU A 157 0.39 -21.13 -15.59
C GLU A 157 0.36 -21.95 -14.30
N LYS A 158 -0.01 -21.36 -13.18
CA LYS A 158 -0.10 -22.05 -11.89
C LYS A 158 -1.33 -22.96 -11.79
N GLU A 159 -2.42 -22.61 -12.44
CA GLU A 159 -3.63 -23.42 -12.59
C GLU A 159 -3.46 -24.38 -13.75
N GLN A 160 -2.81 -25.53 -13.55
CA GLN A 160 -2.41 -26.53 -14.57
C GLN A 160 -3.47 -26.90 -15.63
N ASP A 161 -4.75 -26.66 -15.39
CA ASP A 161 -5.85 -26.91 -16.33
C ASP A 161 -6.01 -25.85 -17.45
N ASN A 162 -5.27 -24.75 -17.41
CA ASN A 162 -5.52 -23.57 -18.28
C ASN A 162 -4.29 -23.10 -19.08
N LEU A 163 -3.24 -23.89 -19.25
CA LEU A 163 -2.05 -23.51 -20.05
C LEU A 163 -2.42 -22.92 -21.42
N ASN A 164 -3.38 -23.51 -22.12
CA ASN A 164 -3.86 -23.02 -23.43
C ASN A 164 -4.62 -21.68 -23.32
N LYS A 165 -5.31 -21.43 -22.20
CA LYS A 165 -6.06 -20.17 -21.99
C LYS A 165 -5.13 -19.05 -21.56
N GLY A 166 -4.12 -19.34 -20.75
CA GLY A 166 -3.11 -18.36 -20.34
C GLY A 166 -2.31 -17.88 -21.54
N GLN A 167 -1.84 -18.78 -22.39
CA GLN A 167 -1.12 -18.45 -23.62
C GLN A 167 -2.02 -17.67 -24.60
N ALA A 168 -3.26 -18.11 -24.83
CA ALA A 168 -4.21 -17.41 -25.69
C ALA A 168 -4.57 -16.00 -25.16
N PHE A 169 -4.61 -15.82 -23.83
CA PHE A 169 -4.83 -14.50 -23.22
C PHE A 169 -3.62 -13.59 -23.44
N ILE A 170 -2.38 -14.08 -23.22
CA ILE A 170 -1.14 -13.34 -23.47
C ILE A 170 -1.06 -12.96 -24.93
N ASP A 171 -1.30 -13.91 -25.84
CA ASP A 171 -1.30 -13.67 -27.29
C ASP A 171 -2.36 -12.62 -27.70
N SER A 172 -3.56 -12.68 -27.11
CA SER A 172 -4.62 -11.72 -27.37
C SER A 172 -4.29 -10.32 -26.83
N ALA A 173 -3.74 -10.22 -25.60
CA ALA A 173 -3.34 -8.97 -24.99
C ALA A 173 -2.17 -8.32 -25.74
N VAL A 174 -1.20 -9.13 -26.16
CA VAL A 174 -0.05 -8.68 -26.95
C VAL A 174 -0.48 -8.23 -28.34
N ASN A 175 -1.31 -9.01 -29.03
CA ASN A 175 -1.80 -8.66 -30.36
C ASN A 175 -2.69 -7.40 -30.35
N SER A 176 -3.37 -7.11 -29.22
CA SER A 176 -4.18 -5.89 -29.09
C SER A 176 -3.36 -4.63 -28.80
N LEU A 177 -2.12 -4.77 -28.33
CA LEU A 177 -1.31 -3.64 -27.86
C LEU A 177 -0.18 -3.22 -28.82
N VAL A 178 0.43 -4.18 -29.53
CA VAL A 178 1.52 -3.89 -30.45
C VAL A 178 1.67 -5.03 -31.48
N GLU A 179 1.44 -4.77 -32.74
CA GLU A 179 1.88 -5.65 -33.80
C GLU A 179 3.43 -5.68 -33.82
N GLY A 180 4.03 -6.78 -33.36
CA GLY A 180 5.41 -7.14 -33.72
C GLY A 180 6.54 -6.69 -32.79
N ASP A 181 6.32 -6.24 -31.54
CA ASP A 181 7.41 -5.84 -30.64
C ASP A 181 7.90 -7.00 -29.77
N SER A 182 9.00 -7.67 -30.23
CA SER A 182 9.66 -8.76 -29.49
C SER A 182 10.13 -8.33 -28.09
N ALA A 183 10.44 -7.07 -27.87
CA ALA A 183 10.85 -6.53 -26.57
C ALA A 183 9.71 -6.54 -25.55
N TYR A 184 8.45 -6.45 -26.02
CA TYR A 184 7.28 -6.52 -25.15
C TYR A 184 7.04 -7.94 -24.62
N PHE A 185 7.22 -8.95 -25.46
CA PHE A 185 7.17 -10.37 -25.04
C PHE A 185 8.23 -10.69 -24.01
N GLU A 186 9.47 -10.25 -24.23
CA GLU A 186 10.55 -10.46 -23.28
C GLU A 186 10.23 -9.82 -21.91
N LYS A 187 9.62 -8.64 -21.90
CA LYS A 187 9.15 -8.00 -20.67
C LYS A 187 8.08 -8.80 -19.95
N ILE A 188 7.10 -9.38 -20.68
CA ILE A 188 6.05 -10.21 -20.08
C ILE A 188 6.67 -11.46 -19.45
N GLU A 189 7.54 -12.17 -20.17
CA GLU A 189 8.16 -13.40 -19.65
C GLU A 189 9.01 -13.12 -18.40
N LYS A 190 9.87 -12.11 -18.44
CA LYS A 190 10.61 -11.65 -17.25
C LYS A 190 9.66 -11.20 -16.14
N GLY A 191 8.58 -10.53 -16.48
CA GLY A 191 7.59 -10.08 -15.52
C GLY A 191 6.89 -11.24 -14.83
N LYS A 192 6.52 -12.30 -15.54
CA LYS A 192 5.94 -13.51 -14.93
C LYS A 192 6.90 -14.16 -13.93
N GLU A 193 8.19 -14.24 -14.27
CA GLU A 193 9.22 -14.73 -13.34
C GLU A 193 9.26 -13.92 -12.05
N TRP A 194 9.30 -12.59 -12.16
CA TRP A 194 9.33 -11.72 -10.99
C TRP A 194 8.00 -11.69 -10.21
N VAL A 195 6.85 -11.81 -10.89
CA VAL A 195 5.55 -12.01 -10.23
C VAL A 195 5.55 -13.32 -9.44
N GLY A 196 6.16 -14.37 -9.99
CA GLY A 196 6.34 -15.64 -9.31
C GLY A 196 7.19 -15.51 -8.04
N ALA A 197 8.35 -14.86 -8.14
CA ALA A 197 9.23 -14.59 -7.00
C ALA A 197 8.53 -13.73 -5.94
N PHE A 198 7.84 -12.65 -6.34
CA PHE A 198 7.05 -11.79 -5.46
C PHE A 198 5.96 -12.58 -4.73
N THR A 199 5.18 -13.37 -5.47
CA THR A 199 4.09 -14.15 -4.89
C THR A 199 4.60 -15.20 -3.91
N GLN A 200 5.71 -15.88 -4.25
CA GLN A 200 6.34 -16.84 -3.34
C GLN A 200 6.83 -16.17 -2.05
N ALA A 201 7.45 -15.00 -2.15
CA ALA A 201 7.86 -14.22 -0.99
C ALA A 201 6.66 -13.80 -0.12
N MET A 202 5.53 -13.40 -0.74
CA MET A 202 4.30 -13.09 -0.03
C MET A 202 3.68 -14.33 0.64
N VAL A 203 3.76 -15.51 0.02
CA VAL A 203 3.32 -16.77 0.65
C VAL A 203 4.13 -17.06 1.91
N VAL A 204 5.45 -16.95 1.85
CA VAL A 204 6.34 -17.13 3.02
C VAL A 204 5.99 -16.13 4.13
N GLN A 205 5.78 -14.87 3.77
CA GLN A 205 5.39 -13.83 4.74
C GLN A 205 4.03 -14.14 5.36
N ASN A 206 3.05 -14.58 4.59
CA ASN A 206 1.72 -14.94 5.08
C ASN A 206 1.73 -16.16 6.00
N GLN A 207 2.55 -17.19 5.71
CA GLN A 207 2.72 -18.34 6.60
C GLN A 207 3.27 -17.94 7.98
N ASN A 208 4.02 -16.86 8.04
CA ASN A 208 4.58 -16.34 9.28
C ASN A 208 3.66 -15.33 9.99
N ILE A 209 2.61 -14.81 9.35
CA ILE A 209 1.79 -13.70 9.87
C ILE A 209 1.13 -14.04 11.20
N ASP A 210 0.84 -15.31 11.45
CA ASP A 210 0.28 -15.80 12.70
C ASP A 210 1.32 -15.95 13.81
N ASN A 211 2.60 -15.91 13.46
CA ASN A 211 3.70 -16.01 14.40
C ASN A 211 4.43 -14.68 14.53
N GLN A 212 3.96 -13.85 15.46
CA GLN A 212 4.53 -12.51 15.71
C GLN A 212 6.05 -12.54 15.93
N SER A 213 6.57 -13.59 16.56
CA SER A 213 8.02 -13.73 16.80
C SER A 213 8.80 -13.91 15.50
N LYS A 214 8.30 -14.75 14.58
CA LYS A 214 8.94 -14.95 13.27
C LYS A 214 8.87 -13.71 12.39
N VAL A 215 7.72 -13.01 12.37
CA VAL A 215 7.58 -11.74 11.64
C VAL A 215 8.56 -10.71 12.18
N THR A 216 8.64 -10.57 13.50
CA THR A 216 9.55 -9.63 14.17
C THR A 216 11.02 -9.96 13.90
N GLU A 217 11.39 -11.24 13.94
CA GLU A 217 12.74 -11.70 13.66
C GLU A 217 13.13 -11.44 12.19
N SER A 218 12.29 -11.82 11.23
CA SER A 218 12.52 -11.61 9.80
C SER A 218 12.70 -10.11 9.49
N LEU A 219 11.79 -9.28 9.99
CA LEU A 219 11.88 -7.82 9.83
C LEU A 219 13.14 -7.25 10.49
N GLY A 220 13.50 -7.72 11.69
CA GLY A 220 14.69 -7.29 12.41
C GLY A 220 15.99 -7.67 11.70
N ARG A 221 16.08 -8.86 11.13
CA ARG A 221 17.24 -9.30 10.34
C ARG A 221 17.41 -8.43 9.10
N TRP A 222 16.33 -8.18 8.37
CA TRP A 222 16.37 -7.29 7.21
C TRP A 222 16.79 -5.86 7.56
N LEU A 223 16.23 -5.26 8.63
CA LEU A 223 16.61 -3.92 9.12
C LEU A 223 18.08 -3.85 9.60
N SER A 224 18.66 -4.97 9.95
CA SER A 224 20.07 -5.07 10.35
C SER A 224 21.03 -5.32 9.19
N GLY A 225 20.51 -5.48 7.97
CA GLY A 225 21.30 -5.84 6.79
C GLY A 225 21.81 -7.28 6.82
N ALA A 226 21.21 -8.14 7.66
CA ALA A 226 21.46 -9.58 7.65
C ALA A 226 20.47 -10.25 6.69
N ASP A 227 20.91 -11.32 6.02
CA ASP A 227 20.02 -12.11 5.17
C ASP A 227 18.76 -12.51 5.96
N SER A 228 17.60 -12.06 5.48
CA SER A 228 16.31 -12.29 6.13
C SER A 228 15.78 -13.73 5.93
N GLY A 229 16.42 -14.50 5.06
CA GLY A 229 16.11 -15.91 4.84
C GLY A 229 14.79 -16.14 4.12
N ALA A 230 14.51 -15.37 3.08
CA ALA A 230 13.29 -15.32 2.30
C ALA A 230 12.14 -14.48 2.93
N GLY A 231 11.26 -13.98 2.10
CA GLY A 231 10.07 -13.23 2.49
C GLY A 231 10.19 -11.74 2.17
N ILE A 232 10.35 -10.88 3.18
CA ILE A 232 10.22 -9.41 2.99
C ILE A 232 11.31 -8.81 2.09
N GLU A 233 12.55 -9.33 2.15
CA GLU A 233 13.67 -8.86 1.32
C GLU A 233 13.53 -9.34 -0.12
N ASP A 234 13.15 -10.60 -0.31
CA ASP A 234 12.90 -11.16 -1.64
C ASP A 234 11.72 -10.45 -2.32
N ALA A 235 10.66 -10.17 -1.55
CA ALA A 235 9.53 -9.38 -2.03
C ALA A 235 9.95 -7.98 -2.45
N PHE A 236 10.84 -7.33 -1.70
CA PHE A 236 11.37 -6.02 -2.06
C PHE A 236 12.18 -6.08 -3.37
N THR A 237 13.07 -7.06 -3.50
CA THR A 237 13.88 -7.24 -4.71
C THR A 237 12.98 -7.49 -5.92
N ALA A 238 12.00 -8.39 -5.81
CA ALA A 238 11.05 -8.67 -6.88
C ALA A 238 10.22 -7.42 -7.23
N THR A 239 9.79 -6.65 -6.23
CA THR A 239 9.05 -5.39 -6.43
C THR A 239 9.88 -4.40 -7.25
N GLN A 240 11.16 -4.18 -6.92
CA GLN A 240 12.02 -3.28 -7.67
C GLN A 240 12.19 -3.71 -9.14
N GLN A 241 12.32 -5.01 -9.40
CA GLN A 241 12.41 -5.52 -10.76
C GLN A 241 11.11 -5.31 -11.54
N LEU A 242 9.97 -5.54 -10.90
CA LEU A 242 8.65 -5.31 -11.49
C LEU A 242 8.41 -3.82 -11.76
N GLU A 243 8.75 -2.93 -10.85
CA GLU A 243 8.69 -1.48 -11.08
C GLU A 243 9.53 -1.05 -12.28
N ASN A 244 10.76 -1.57 -12.40
CA ASN A 244 11.62 -1.30 -13.55
C ASN A 244 11.02 -1.79 -14.89
N LEU A 245 10.40 -2.97 -14.89
CA LEU A 245 9.73 -3.50 -16.08
C LEU A 245 8.48 -2.71 -16.48
N LEU A 246 7.75 -2.21 -15.47
CA LEU A 246 6.51 -1.44 -15.64
C LEU A 246 6.76 0.06 -15.79
N ALA A 247 8.01 0.51 -15.63
CA ALA A 247 8.36 1.92 -15.70
C ALA A 247 7.95 2.55 -17.04
N LEU A 248 7.33 3.72 -16.93
CA LEU A 248 6.92 4.53 -18.07
C LEU A 248 8.08 5.36 -18.62
N ALA A 249 7.98 5.75 -19.87
CA ALA A 249 8.93 6.70 -20.44
C ALA A 249 8.88 8.04 -19.67
N PRO A 250 10.02 8.76 -19.56
CA PRO A 250 10.07 10.06 -18.91
C PRO A 250 9.01 11.02 -19.47
N GLY A 251 8.26 11.67 -18.59
CA GLY A 251 7.17 12.60 -18.97
C GLY A 251 5.80 11.95 -19.19
N SER A 252 5.69 10.63 -19.12
CA SER A 252 4.39 9.94 -19.17
C SER A 252 3.66 10.04 -17.83
N THR A 253 2.33 10.14 -17.89
CA THR A 253 1.49 10.16 -16.68
C THR A 253 1.24 8.75 -16.20
N SER A 254 1.69 8.41 -14.97
CA SER A 254 1.38 7.13 -14.34
C SER A 254 -0.09 7.06 -13.94
N LEU A 255 -0.70 5.91 -14.18
CA LEU A 255 -2.04 5.53 -13.73
C LEU A 255 -2.02 4.53 -12.57
N GLY A 256 -0.85 4.27 -12.00
CA GLY A 256 -0.65 3.37 -10.86
C GLY A 256 -0.31 1.92 -11.23
N GLY A 257 -0.28 1.55 -12.51
CA GLY A 257 0.10 0.20 -12.93
C GLY A 257 1.55 -0.14 -12.62
N ASP A 258 2.43 0.82 -12.77
CA ASP A 258 3.85 0.77 -12.40
C ASP A 258 4.06 0.63 -10.88
N GLN A 259 3.09 1.02 -10.05
CA GLN A 259 3.17 0.98 -8.59
C GLN A 259 2.39 -0.19 -7.95
N LEU A 260 1.74 -1.04 -8.74
CA LEU A 260 0.89 -2.10 -8.21
C LEU A 260 1.60 -2.99 -7.19
N PHE A 261 2.74 -3.55 -7.56
CA PHE A 261 3.49 -4.47 -6.70
C PHE A 261 4.10 -3.76 -5.50
N ASN A 262 4.54 -2.52 -5.68
CA ASN A 262 5.01 -1.69 -4.58
C ASN A 262 3.89 -1.40 -3.57
N ASN A 263 2.69 -1.11 -4.03
CA ASN A 263 1.54 -0.89 -3.15
C ASN A 263 1.21 -2.13 -2.31
N ILE A 264 1.23 -3.32 -2.92
CA ILE A 264 1.06 -4.59 -2.20
C ILE A 264 2.19 -4.78 -1.19
N TYR A 265 3.44 -4.59 -1.62
CA TYR A 265 4.61 -4.72 -0.77
C TYR A 265 4.57 -3.76 0.42
N GLN A 266 4.27 -2.49 0.20
CA GLN A 266 4.16 -1.47 1.26
C GLN A 266 3.06 -1.83 2.28
N PHE A 267 1.92 -2.33 1.82
CA PHE A 267 0.86 -2.80 2.69
C PHE A 267 1.33 -3.95 3.60
N MET A 268 2.05 -4.93 3.03
CA MET A 268 2.60 -6.06 3.77
C MET A 268 3.72 -5.65 4.72
N LEU A 269 4.56 -4.69 4.33
CA LEU A 269 5.60 -4.12 5.17
C LEU A 269 4.98 -3.42 6.41
N GLU A 270 3.96 -2.60 6.21
CA GLU A 270 3.23 -1.95 7.30
C GLU A 270 2.60 -2.97 8.26
N SER A 271 1.95 -3.98 7.72
CA SER A 271 1.37 -5.07 8.51
C SER A 271 2.43 -5.80 9.34
N SER A 272 3.61 -6.02 8.77
CA SER A 272 4.75 -6.64 9.47
C SER A 272 5.31 -5.72 10.56
N MET A 273 5.40 -4.42 10.31
CA MET A 273 5.86 -3.44 11.30
C MET A 273 4.89 -3.31 12.48
N GLU A 274 3.59 -3.27 12.23
CA GLU A 274 2.58 -3.28 13.29
C GLU A 274 2.65 -4.54 14.15
N THR A 275 2.81 -5.70 13.50
CA THR A 275 2.99 -6.99 14.18
C THR A 275 4.25 -6.98 15.08
N ALA A 276 5.36 -6.48 14.56
CA ALA A 276 6.61 -6.35 15.32
C ALA A 276 6.47 -5.34 16.46
N ALA A 277 5.80 -4.21 16.24
CA ALA A 277 5.52 -3.22 17.29
C ALA A 277 4.73 -3.84 18.45
N CYS A 278 3.68 -4.61 18.17
CA CYS A 278 2.90 -5.30 19.18
C CYS A 278 3.73 -6.35 19.94
N ARG A 279 4.58 -7.09 19.24
CA ARG A 279 5.48 -8.08 19.88
C ARG A 279 6.50 -7.38 20.79
N ILE A 280 7.09 -6.27 20.35
CA ILE A 280 8.02 -5.46 21.15
C ILE A 280 7.32 -4.89 22.37
N GLN A 281 6.08 -4.37 22.22
CA GLN A 281 5.27 -3.89 23.32
C GLN A 281 4.99 -5.00 24.36
N SER A 282 4.57 -6.17 23.90
CA SER A 282 4.32 -7.32 24.77
C SER A 282 5.57 -7.73 25.54
N ALA A 283 6.74 -7.75 24.87
CA ALA A 283 8.01 -8.04 25.49
C ALA A 283 8.39 -6.97 26.54
N TRP A 284 8.15 -5.68 26.23
CA TRP A 284 8.34 -4.62 27.21
C TRP A 284 7.49 -4.81 28.46
N GLU A 285 6.23 -5.12 28.29
CA GLU A 285 5.29 -5.33 29.40
C GLU A 285 5.64 -6.56 30.24
N SER A 286 6.00 -7.68 29.59
CA SER A 286 6.32 -8.93 30.28
C SER A 286 7.72 -8.93 30.93
N ASP A 287 8.72 -8.48 30.16
CA ASP A 287 10.13 -8.71 30.50
C ASP A 287 10.72 -7.53 31.29
N VAL A 288 10.14 -6.32 31.15
CA VAL A 288 10.61 -5.12 31.84
C VAL A 288 9.63 -4.65 32.92
N LEU A 289 8.37 -4.37 32.56
CA LEU A 289 7.40 -3.81 33.50
C LEU A 289 6.89 -4.85 34.48
N GLY A 290 6.66 -6.08 34.06
CA GLY A 290 6.17 -7.17 34.89
C GLY A 290 7.05 -7.41 36.14
N PRO A 291 8.37 -7.63 35.99
CA PRO A 291 9.28 -7.81 37.12
C PRO A 291 9.39 -6.60 38.04
N LEU A 292 9.08 -5.39 37.55
CA LEU A 292 9.15 -4.17 38.36
C LEU A 292 7.86 -3.87 39.13
N LYS A 293 6.73 -4.48 38.80
CA LYS A 293 5.40 -4.07 39.24
C LYS A 293 5.28 -3.92 40.77
N TYR A 294 5.82 -4.82 41.52
CA TYR A 294 5.64 -4.90 42.96
C TYR A 294 6.88 -4.45 43.76
N LEU A 295 7.95 -3.97 43.09
CA LEU A 295 9.17 -3.53 43.79
C LEU A 295 9.03 -2.10 44.32
N PRO A 296 9.72 -1.76 45.42
CA PRO A 296 9.91 -0.38 45.87
C PRO A 296 10.63 0.45 44.80
N ASN A 297 10.36 1.75 44.74
CA ASN A 297 10.90 2.62 43.69
C ASN A 297 12.42 2.58 43.54
N ARG A 298 13.16 2.48 44.67
CA ARG A 298 14.63 2.37 44.65
C ARG A 298 15.10 1.10 43.96
N GLU A 299 14.46 -0.02 44.25
CA GLU A 299 14.79 -1.31 43.66
C GLU A 299 14.38 -1.37 42.19
N LYS A 300 13.23 -0.73 41.79
CA LYS A 300 12.84 -0.59 40.38
C LYS A 300 13.93 0.08 39.56
N VAL A 301 14.44 1.21 40.05
CA VAL A 301 15.50 1.97 39.37
C VAL A 301 16.78 1.15 39.25
N GLN A 302 17.19 0.51 40.36
CA GLN A 302 18.37 -0.34 40.36
C GLN A 302 18.22 -1.46 39.33
N ARG A 303 17.17 -2.26 39.39
CA ARG A 303 16.95 -3.42 38.54
C ARG A 303 16.76 -3.08 37.08
N LEU A 304 16.18 -1.89 36.79
CA LEU A 304 16.02 -1.41 35.44
C LEU A 304 17.36 -1.02 34.80
N TYR A 305 18.24 -0.32 35.57
CA TYR A 305 19.44 0.33 35.02
C TYR A 305 20.76 -0.31 35.45
N GLU A 306 20.75 -1.38 36.26
CA GLU A 306 21.98 -2.08 36.56
C GLU A 306 22.63 -2.69 35.33
N LYS A 307 23.93 -2.96 35.38
CA LYS A 307 24.67 -3.58 34.27
C LYS A 307 24.06 -4.96 33.97
N LYS A 308 23.64 -5.19 32.72
CA LYS A 308 22.82 -6.33 32.28
C LYS A 308 21.45 -6.37 32.96
N GLY A 309 20.93 -5.24 33.38
CA GLY A 309 19.60 -5.08 33.95
C GLY A 309 18.49 -5.25 32.87
N LEU A 310 17.25 -5.06 33.32
CA LEU A 310 16.10 -5.32 32.46
C LEU A 310 16.10 -4.46 31.18
N LEU A 311 16.49 -3.18 31.28
CA LEU A 311 16.53 -2.28 30.13
C LEU A 311 17.64 -2.68 29.14
N ASP A 312 18.85 -2.97 29.65
CA ASP A 312 19.99 -3.38 28.81
C ASP A 312 19.70 -4.69 28.08
N THR A 313 19.12 -5.66 28.80
CA THR A 313 18.68 -6.93 28.21
C THR A 313 17.62 -6.73 27.14
N PHE A 314 16.59 -5.93 27.40
CA PHE A 314 15.52 -5.63 26.44
C PHE A 314 16.06 -4.92 25.19
N LEU A 315 16.91 -3.91 25.36
CA LEU A 315 17.54 -3.20 24.25
C LEU A 315 18.35 -4.16 23.35
N THR A 316 19.16 -5.02 24.00
CA THR A 316 20.06 -5.93 23.27
C THR A 316 19.29 -7.04 22.55
N GLN A 317 18.30 -7.65 23.22
CA GLN A 317 17.62 -8.83 22.70
C GLN A 317 16.42 -8.52 21.80
N GLN A 318 15.71 -7.42 22.08
CA GLN A 318 14.44 -7.12 21.41
C GLN A 318 14.54 -5.92 20.46
N LEU A 319 15.31 -4.89 20.82
CA LEU A 319 15.25 -3.60 20.14
C LEU A 319 16.40 -3.31 19.18
N THR A 320 17.59 -3.85 19.39
CA THR A 320 18.78 -3.58 18.55
C THR A 320 18.51 -3.67 17.04
N PRO A 321 17.70 -4.62 16.51
CA PRO A 321 17.39 -4.68 15.10
C PRO A 321 16.61 -3.45 14.58
N PHE A 322 15.79 -2.83 15.45
CA PHE A 322 14.80 -1.80 15.07
C PHE A 322 15.23 -0.38 15.37
N VAL A 323 16.31 -0.20 16.10
CA VAL A 323 16.81 1.12 16.47
C VAL A 323 18.28 1.27 16.12
N SER A 324 18.72 2.49 15.93
CA SER A 324 20.13 2.84 15.75
C SER A 324 20.53 3.90 16.76
N LEU A 325 21.80 3.86 17.16
CA LEU A 325 22.44 4.87 18.00
C LEU A 325 23.36 5.71 17.15
N ASP A 326 23.14 7.00 17.08
CA ASP A 326 24.05 7.96 16.44
C ASP A 326 24.55 9.02 17.44
N GLY A 327 25.32 9.99 16.97
CA GLY A 327 25.84 11.08 17.81
C GLY A 327 24.76 11.95 18.51
N ARG A 328 23.50 11.81 18.10
CA ARG A 328 22.35 12.55 18.65
C ARG A 328 21.48 11.71 19.59
N GLY A 329 21.75 10.41 19.72
CA GLY A 329 20.99 9.50 20.56
C GLY A 329 20.36 8.33 19.82
N TRP A 330 19.43 7.67 20.46
CA TRP A 330 18.67 6.55 19.91
C TRP A 330 17.56 7.04 18.97
N LYS A 331 17.44 6.36 17.83
CA LYS A 331 16.38 6.63 16.85
C LYS A 331 15.87 5.34 16.21
N PRO A 332 14.61 5.30 15.73
CA PRO A 332 14.12 4.19 14.94
C PRO A 332 14.94 4.02 13.66
N LYS A 333 15.14 2.78 13.24
CA LYS A 333 15.62 2.50 11.89
C LYS A 333 14.49 2.65 10.90
N MET A 334 14.79 3.26 9.76
CA MET A 334 13.86 3.43 8.66
C MET A 334 14.19 2.43 7.54
N VAL A 335 13.14 1.89 6.94
CA VAL A 335 13.24 1.11 5.70
C VAL A 335 12.11 1.52 4.77
N GLN A 336 12.46 1.85 3.53
CA GLN A 336 11.50 2.30 2.50
C GLN A 336 10.57 3.43 2.98
N GLY A 337 11.11 4.37 3.77
CA GLY A 337 10.34 5.48 4.35
C GLY A 337 9.43 5.12 5.53
N LYS A 338 9.40 3.86 5.94
CA LYS A 338 8.61 3.37 7.08
C LYS A 338 9.50 3.03 8.27
N GLN A 339 8.95 3.14 9.48
CA GLN A 339 9.63 2.81 10.74
C GLN A 339 8.61 2.33 11.78
N ILE A 340 9.10 1.62 12.79
CA ILE A 340 8.28 1.36 13.98
C ILE A 340 8.23 2.65 14.79
N GLU A 341 7.01 3.10 15.10
CA GLU A 341 6.79 4.31 15.88
C GLU A 341 7.05 4.03 17.38
N PHE A 342 7.99 4.78 17.96
CA PHE A 342 8.25 4.78 19.39
C PHE A 342 7.88 6.12 19.98
N GLN A 343 7.34 6.12 21.21
CA GLN A 343 7.13 7.38 21.89
C GLN A 343 8.46 8.05 22.26
N PRO A 344 8.57 9.37 22.11
CA PRO A 344 9.78 10.11 22.48
C PRO A 344 10.20 9.89 23.93
N ALA A 345 9.22 9.69 24.84
CA ALA A 345 9.47 9.38 26.24
C ALA A 345 10.27 8.06 26.45
N PHE A 346 10.12 7.09 25.56
CA PHE A 346 10.88 5.85 25.60
C PHE A 346 12.39 6.12 25.38
N PHE A 347 12.76 6.88 24.38
CA PHE A 347 14.17 7.20 24.12
C PHE A 347 14.76 8.06 25.25
N ASN A 348 13.99 8.97 25.83
CA ASN A 348 14.41 9.72 27.01
C ASN A 348 14.68 8.80 28.23
N LEU A 349 13.88 7.74 28.39
CA LEU A 349 14.10 6.72 29.43
C LEU A 349 15.42 5.96 29.19
N VAL A 350 15.67 5.54 27.94
CA VAL A 350 16.88 4.83 27.53
C VAL A 350 18.13 5.70 27.74
N GLU A 351 18.10 6.97 27.34
CA GLU A 351 19.21 7.90 27.52
C GLU A 351 19.53 8.18 28.99
N ARG A 352 18.51 8.34 29.83
CA ARG A 352 18.71 8.42 31.29
C ARG A 352 19.43 7.20 31.83
N GLY A 353 19.09 5.99 31.36
CA GLY A 353 19.77 4.75 31.77
C GLY A 353 21.26 4.75 31.48
N ARG A 354 21.69 5.30 30.34
CA ARG A 354 23.13 5.46 30.03
C ARG A 354 23.85 6.37 31.01
N MET A 355 23.21 7.47 31.49
CA MET A 355 23.77 8.35 32.46
C MET A 355 23.89 7.70 33.84
N PHE A 356 22.99 6.79 34.20
CA PHE A 356 23.03 6.05 35.47
C PHE A 356 24.09 4.98 35.46
N GLY A 357 24.29 4.23 34.37
CA GLY A 357 25.32 3.21 34.25
C GLY A 357 26.76 3.75 34.35
N VAL A 358 26.95 5.06 34.10
CA VAL A 358 28.25 5.76 34.25
C VAL A 358 28.46 6.33 35.65
N ARG A 359 27.43 6.41 36.53
CA ARG A 359 27.48 7.07 37.84
C ARG A 359 26.91 6.19 38.95
N SER A 360 27.40 4.96 39.12
CA SER A 360 26.91 4.09 40.18
C SER A 360 27.33 4.50 41.63
N ASP A 361 28.01 5.65 41.78
CA ASP A 361 28.61 6.06 43.06
C ASP A 361 28.04 7.31 43.74
N ARG A 362 26.91 7.89 43.31
CA ARG A 362 26.35 9.06 43.99
C ARG A 362 24.83 9.04 44.15
N ASN A 363 24.38 9.28 45.35
CA ASN A 363 22.98 9.41 45.83
C ASN A 363 22.07 10.16 44.85
N ILE A 364 21.05 9.48 44.30
CA ILE A 364 20.08 10.06 43.38
C ILE A 364 18.71 10.11 44.03
N ARG A 365 18.18 11.31 44.17
CA ARG A 365 16.75 11.53 44.48
C ARG A 365 15.96 11.44 43.17
N CYS A 366 15.13 10.43 43.00
CA CYS A 366 14.30 10.21 41.83
C CYS A 366 12.87 10.69 42.09
N ALA A 367 12.39 11.60 41.26
CA ALA A 367 10.96 11.88 41.14
C ALA A 367 10.40 11.08 39.95
N PHE A 368 9.67 9.99 40.24
CA PHE A 368 8.94 9.24 39.26
C PHE A 368 7.44 9.35 39.52
N GLY A 369 6.70 9.89 38.53
CA GLY A 369 5.25 9.70 38.40
C GLY A 369 4.94 8.38 37.67
N PRO A 370 3.74 7.85 37.79
CA PRO A 370 3.32 6.64 37.07
C PRO A 370 3.13 6.97 35.58
N TYR A 371 4.04 6.53 34.72
CA TYR A 371 3.88 6.66 33.29
C TYR A 371 3.76 5.27 32.61
N PRO A 372 2.61 5.00 31.97
CA PRO A 372 2.55 3.95 30.97
C PRO A 372 3.34 4.40 29.74
N LEU A 373 4.08 3.48 29.11
CA LEU A 373 4.60 3.70 27.76
C LEU A 373 3.46 3.46 26.77
N PRO A 374 3.03 4.44 26.02
CA PRO A 374 2.16 4.20 24.90
C PRO A 374 3.01 4.10 23.63
N LEU A 375 2.94 2.97 22.93
CA LEU A 375 3.16 2.94 21.51
C LEU A 375 1.95 3.63 20.85
N THR A 376 2.17 4.75 20.15
CA THR A 376 1.13 5.41 19.37
C THR A 376 0.87 4.54 18.13
N GLY A 377 -0.30 3.97 18.04
CA GLY A 377 -0.68 3.22 16.85
C GLY A 377 -1.87 2.29 17.03
N MET A 378 -2.72 2.53 18.05
CA MET A 378 -4.02 1.85 18.14
C MET A 378 -5.11 2.87 18.48
N ARG A 379 -5.75 3.36 17.46
CA ARG A 379 -7.16 3.76 17.44
C ARG A 379 -7.81 3.21 16.20
#